data_34086f7f5582caca4b414182f0596108
#
_entry.id   34086f7f5582caca4b414182f0596108
#
_cell.length_a   1.000
_cell.length_b   1.000
_cell.length_c   1.000
_cell.angle_alpha   90.00
_cell.angle_beta   90.00
_cell.angle_gamma   90.00
#
_symmetry.space_group_name_H-M   'P 1'
#
loop_
_entity.id
_entity.type
_entity.pdbx_description
1 polymer ?
#
loop_
_entity_poly.entity_id
_entity_poly.type
_entity_poly.pdbx_seq_one_letter_code
_entity_poly.pdbx_strand_id
1 'polypeptide(L)'
;HEMTLPMKKALEEAAQNSTYAAKALKLFTSFHGVEGHNGIDLEPVEIFKGIKGAKGRNFYPADLGVEEFHEILTRMVNEGKIDEVKKILSVRTMVRRDGKNLKAIDYTEYFKDAFSKAANEIEVAAHYTTDEDFKDYLGWQAQALLQNNEDMDMLADKHWAVLQNNNQLEFTLGRESYDDELTPTVYDNPALLELLNQHQIEVNPKDMLGVRVGIINKEGTDLILKFKQHMPELAKLMPYAGQYHQSVSDAGELKQTMVDVDVVALTGDYAQCRGAITTAQNLPNNDKLAIKTGGGRRNAYHRQVRMSGDPERNRKLLERLVAPELHKYFDLEADHLFVIGHENGHSLGPDNEYQRALGLYKSTVEEEKADVVSIAFMPEYVKAGVIDGETLKKIYTTWVAYRLFLKAQPLEAHRVGELIHFNFLHDNGAFWFDDEHKLHINFDKFHDVVYAMLKETIEVQLSKSSEKAKAFIDKYTKWGKESQYIAKVQNELGVKNYIWIEDNF
;
A
#
# COMPACT_ATOMS: atom_id res chain seq x y z
N HIS A 1 -13.55 -10.62 13.28
CA HIS A 1 -13.48 -10.35 14.71
C HIS A 1 -13.95 -11.54 15.56
N GLU A 2 -15.15 -12.05 15.35
CA GLU A 2 -15.70 -13.18 16.16
C GLU A 2 -14.88 -14.48 16.07
N MET A 3 -14.25 -14.78 14.93
CA MET A 3 -13.39 -15.96 14.79
C MET A 3 -12.13 -15.87 15.65
N THR A 4 -11.66 -14.67 15.94
CA THR A 4 -10.44 -14.43 16.71
C THR A 4 -10.71 -14.15 18.21
N LEU A 5 -11.97 -13.94 18.59
CA LEU A 5 -12.38 -13.60 19.96
C LEU A 5 -11.92 -14.60 21.02
N PRO A 6 -12.03 -15.92 20.83
CA PRO A 6 -11.54 -16.89 21.82
C PRO A 6 -10.04 -16.76 22.08
N MET A 7 -9.27 -16.51 21.02
CA MET A 7 -7.82 -16.33 21.08
C MET A 7 -7.44 -15.04 21.79
N LYS A 8 -8.16 -13.93 21.51
CA LYS A 8 -8.02 -12.65 22.19
C LYS A 8 -8.25 -12.80 23.68
N LYS A 9 -9.34 -13.43 24.10
CA LYS A 9 -9.67 -13.68 25.52
C LYS A 9 -8.59 -14.48 26.24
N ALA A 10 -8.09 -15.55 25.62
CA ALA A 10 -7.01 -16.34 26.20
C ALA A 10 -5.72 -15.52 26.39
N LEU A 11 -5.40 -14.64 25.44
CA LEU A 11 -4.26 -13.72 25.55
C LEU A 11 -4.48 -12.65 26.62
N GLU A 12 -5.69 -12.10 26.74
CA GLU A 12 -6.03 -11.12 27.78
C GLU A 12 -5.88 -11.71 29.19
N GLU A 13 -6.33 -12.93 29.40
CA GLU A 13 -6.15 -13.66 30.66
C GLU A 13 -4.66 -13.92 30.97
N ALA A 14 -3.90 -14.39 29.98
CA ALA A 14 -2.47 -14.66 30.13
C ALA A 14 -1.65 -13.37 30.34
N ALA A 15 -2.06 -12.25 29.74
CA ALA A 15 -1.38 -10.96 29.83
C ALA A 15 -1.37 -10.38 31.24
N GLN A 16 -2.31 -10.75 32.08
CA GLN A 16 -2.36 -10.32 33.48
C GLN A 16 -1.13 -10.78 34.30
N ASN A 17 -0.51 -11.88 33.92
CA ASN A 17 0.60 -12.50 34.62
C ASN A 17 1.86 -12.72 33.80
N SER A 18 1.88 -12.29 32.53
CA SER A 18 3.00 -12.53 31.61
C SER A 18 3.26 -11.34 30.70
N THR A 19 4.45 -10.73 30.83
CA THR A 19 4.91 -9.67 29.92
C THR A 19 4.97 -10.14 28.46
N TYR A 20 5.29 -11.41 28.23
CA TYR A 20 5.28 -11.99 26.90
C TYR A 20 3.86 -12.04 26.31
N ALA A 21 2.89 -12.52 27.11
CA ALA A 21 1.49 -12.57 26.67
C ALA A 21 0.91 -11.15 26.44
N ALA A 22 1.30 -10.17 27.24
CA ALA A 22 0.91 -8.76 27.01
C ALA A 22 1.45 -8.22 25.68
N LYS A 23 2.69 -8.53 25.33
CA LYS A 23 3.24 -8.19 24.01
C LYS A 23 2.56 -8.95 22.88
N ALA A 24 2.29 -10.22 23.07
CA ALA A 24 1.58 -11.06 22.12
C ALA A 24 0.14 -10.57 21.88
N LEU A 25 -0.56 -10.17 22.96
CA LEU A 25 -1.89 -9.56 22.87
C LEU A 25 -1.85 -8.28 22.01
N LYS A 26 -0.88 -7.42 22.26
CA LYS A 26 -0.71 -6.18 21.49
C LYS A 26 -0.51 -6.46 20.00
N LEU A 27 0.33 -7.42 19.62
CA LEU A 27 0.51 -7.83 18.23
C LEU A 27 -0.76 -8.47 17.67
N PHE A 28 -1.40 -9.35 18.43
CA PHE A 28 -2.60 -10.03 18.03
C PHE A 28 -3.77 -9.07 17.74
N THR A 29 -3.99 -8.05 18.57
CA THR A 29 -5.03 -7.04 18.33
C THR A 29 -4.82 -6.24 17.05
N SER A 30 -3.59 -6.20 16.55
CA SER A 30 -3.25 -5.50 15.31
C SER A 30 -3.35 -6.37 14.07
N PHE A 31 -2.99 -7.64 14.19
CA PHE A 31 -2.91 -8.55 13.04
C PHE A 31 -4.01 -9.62 13.03
N HIS A 32 -4.72 -9.79 14.12
CA HIS A 32 -5.79 -10.79 14.29
C HIS A 32 -5.37 -12.22 13.90
N GLY A 33 -4.09 -12.54 14.08
CA GLY A 33 -3.52 -13.83 13.68
C GLY A 33 -2.32 -14.25 14.52
N VAL A 34 -1.68 -15.35 14.13
CA VAL A 34 -0.51 -15.93 14.83
C VAL A 34 0.82 -15.32 14.39
N GLU A 35 0.83 -14.64 13.26
CA GLU A 35 1.98 -13.93 12.72
C GLU A 35 1.67 -12.45 12.55
N GLY A 36 2.67 -11.63 12.77
CA GLY A 36 2.68 -10.22 12.43
C GLY A 36 3.88 -9.92 11.55
N HIS A 37 4.01 -8.68 11.12
CA HIS A 37 5.16 -8.22 10.37
C HIS A 37 5.75 -6.97 10.99
N ASN A 38 7.05 -6.84 10.85
CA ASN A 38 7.74 -5.61 11.15
C ASN A 38 7.37 -4.54 10.10
N GLY A 39 6.76 -3.44 10.51
CA GLY A 39 6.22 -2.43 9.58
C GLY A 39 7.25 -1.64 8.78
N ILE A 40 8.54 -1.92 8.94
CA ILE A 40 9.58 -1.25 8.14
C ILE A 40 10.06 -2.16 7.01
N ASP A 41 10.37 -3.40 7.38
CA ASP A 41 11.00 -4.36 6.46
C ASP A 41 10.03 -5.46 6.04
N LEU A 42 8.82 -5.45 6.59
CA LEU A 42 7.81 -6.50 6.44
C LEU A 42 8.31 -7.89 6.85
N GLU A 43 9.36 -7.94 7.69
CA GLU A 43 9.87 -9.21 8.22
C GLU A 43 8.85 -9.84 9.17
N PRO A 44 8.61 -11.14 9.07
CA PRO A 44 7.70 -11.86 9.96
C PRO A 44 8.10 -11.72 11.43
N VAL A 45 7.14 -11.48 12.30
CA VAL A 45 7.30 -11.42 13.74
C VAL A 45 6.41 -12.49 14.38
N GLU A 46 7.01 -13.41 15.16
CA GLU A 46 6.25 -14.41 15.90
C GLU A 46 5.42 -13.74 17.00
N ILE A 47 4.09 -13.83 16.92
CA ILE A 47 3.19 -13.41 18.02
C ILE A 47 3.25 -14.42 19.15
N PHE A 48 3.30 -15.71 18.81
CA PHE A 48 3.45 -16.81 19.78
C PHE A 48 4.80 -17.49 19.53
N LYS A 49 5.63 -17.57 20.55
CA LYS A 49 6.96 -18.17 20.45
C LYS A 49 6.88 -19.62 19.94
N GLY A 50 7.55 -19.84 18.80
CA GLY A 50 7.62 -21.18 18.16
C GLY A 50 6.37 -21.59 17.40
N ILE A 51 5.36 -20.70 17.29
CA ILE A 51 4.19 -20.93 16.45
C ILE A 51 4.35 -20.06 15.21
N LYS A 52 4.43 -20.72 14.07
CA LYS A 52 4.45 -20.07 12.75
C LYS A 52 3.12 -20.35 12.06
N GLY A 53 2.70 -19.43 11.20
CA GLY A 53 1.59 -19.66 10.28
C GLY A 53 1.86 -20.87 9.39
N ALA A 54 0.81 -21.52 8.95
CA ALA A 54 0.93 -22.59 7.99
C ALA A 54 1.38 -22.07 6.64
N LYS A 55 2.30 -22.79 5.97
CA LYS A 55 2.64 -22.47 4.60
C LYS A 55 1.39 -22.51 3.73
N GLY A 56 1.25 -21.57 2.80
CA GLY A 56 0.00 -21.40 2.05
C GLY A 56 -1.09 -20.67 2.83
N ARG A 57 -0.75 -19.98 3.92
CA ARG A 57 -1.60 -19.07 4.71
C ARG A 57 -2.99 -19.64 5.03
N ASN A 58 -3.06 -20.94 5.34
CA ASN A 58 -4.29 -21.69 5.59
C ASN A 58 -5.28 -21.82 4.40
N PHE A 59 -5.00 -21.23 3.25
CA PHE A 59 -5.76 -21.49 2.02
C PHE A 59 -5.56 -22.93 1.55
N TYR A 60 -4.37 -23.46 1.81
CA TYR A 60 -3.93 -24.82 1.51
C TYR A 60 -3.79 -25.67 2.77
N PRO A 61 -3.68 -27.02 2.64
CA PRO A 61 -3.34 -27.89 3.77
C PRO A 61 -2.05 -27.44 4.45
N ALA A 62 -2.06 -27.38 5.77
CA ALA A 62 -0.93 -26.86 6.57
C ALA A 62 0.37 -27.67 6.40
N ASP A 63 0.24 -28.93 6.03
CA ASP A 63 1.34 -29.87 5.80
C ASP A 63 1.82 -29.92 4.34
N LEU A 64 1.22 -29.12 3.44
CA LEU A 64 1.54 -29.14 2.02
C LEU A 64 2.82 -28.34 1.73
N GLY A 65 3.87 -29.03 1.29
CA GLY A 65 5.11 -28.41 0.82
C GLY A 65 5.05 -28.00 -0.64
N VAL A 66 6.01 -27.16 -1.06
CA VAL A 66 6.08 -26.64 -2.45
C VAL A 66 6.28 -27.76 -3.47
N GLU A 67 7.24 -28.65 -3.21
CA GLU A 67 7.53 -29.77 -4.13
C GLU A 67 6.31 -30.68 -4.28
N GLU A 68 5.67 -31.08 -3.16
CA GLU A 68 4.46 -31.90 -3.18
C GLU A 68 3.32 -31.19 -3.92
N PHE A 69 3.16 -29.88 -3.73
CA PHE A 69 2.15 -29.08 -4.44
C PHE A 69 2.34 -29.16 -5.96
N HIS A 70 3.58 -28.94 -6.44
CA HIS A 70 3.91 -29.04 -7.86
C HIS A 70 3.71 -30.45 -8.42
N GLU A 71 4.11 -31.49 -7.67
CA GLU A 71 3.92 -32.89 -8.06
C GLU A 71 2.44 -33.25 -8.20
N ILE A 72 1.61 -32.81 -7.23
CA ILE A 72 0.17 -33.07 -7.25
C ILE A 72 -0.48 -32.38 -8.46
N LEU A 73 -0.19 -31.10 -8.70
CA LEU A 73 -0.74 -30.36 -9.85
C LEU A 73 -0.34 -31.03 -11.17
N THR A 74 0.95 -31.35 -11.33
CA THR A 74 1.46 -32.03 -12.53
C THR A 74 0.73 -33.36 -12.77
N ARG A 75 0.60 -34.19 -11.73
CA ARG A 75 -0.08 -35.45 -11.80
C ARG A 75 -1.56 -35.28 -12.16
N MET A 76 -2.26 -34.36 -11.50
CA MET A 76 -3.68 -34.10 -11.76
C MET A 76 -3.94 -33.65 -13.20
N VAL A 77 -3.09 -32.77 -13.75
CA VAL A 77 -3.18 -32.39 -15.16
C VAL A 77 -2.99 -33.61 -16.09
N ASN A 78 -1.96 -34.44 -15.85
CA ASN A 78 -1.69 -35.62 -16.64
C ASN A 78 -2.80 -36.70 -16.51
N GLU A 79 -3.51 -36.74 -15.39
CA GLU A 79 -4.69 -37.56 -15.18
C GLU A 79 -5.97 -37.00 -15.84
N GLY A 80 -5.87 -35.81 -16.50
CA GLY A 80 -7.01 -35.15 -17.17
C GLY A 80 -7.96 -34.41 -16.25
N LYS A 81 -7.56 -34.13 -15.00
CA LYS A 81 -8.38 -33.42 -14.00
C LYS A 81 -8.22 -31.89 -14.15
N ILE A 82 -8.34 -31.39 -15.39
CA ILE A 82 -8.07 -30.00 -15.74
C ILE A 82 -8.97 -29.02 -15.00
N ASP A 83 -10.27 -29.32 -14.95
CA ASP A 83 -11.23 -28.40 -14.29
C ASP A 83 -11.02 -28.33 -12.78
N GLU A 84 -10.57 -29.42 -12.16
CA GLU A 84 -10.25 -29.39 -10.73
C GLU A 84 -8.97 -28.59 -10.46
N VAL A 85 -7.95 -28.70 -11.32
CA VAL A 85 -6.72 -27.89 -11.20
C VAL A 85 -7.03 -26.40 -11.43
N LYS A 86 -7.91 -26.07 -12.38
CA LYS A 86 -8.39 -24.67 -12.55
C LYS A 86 -9.04 -24.14 -11.27
N LYS A 87 -9.88 -24.93 -10.62
CA LYS A 87 -10.50 -24.53 -9.34
C LYS A 87 -9.48 -24.41 -8.22
N ILE A 88 -8.50 -25.34 -8.13
CA ILE A 88 -7.43 -25.27 -7.12
C ILE A 88 -6.63 -23.99 -7.28
N LEU A 89 -6.34 -23.53 -8.49
CA LEU A 89 -5.60 -22.29 -8.78
C LEU A 89 -6.49 -21.05 -8.94
N SER A 90 -7.81 -21.18 -8.73
CA SER A 90 -8.74 -20.05 -8.70
C SER A 90 -8.51 -19.20 -7.44
N VAL A 91 -8.70 -17.90 -7.58
CA VAL A 91 -8.45 -16.89 -6.51
C VAL A 91 -9.34 -17.07 -5.27
N ARG A 92 -10.53 -17.68 -5.38
CA ARG A 92 -11.56 -17.68 -4.32
C ARG A 92 -11.98 -19.08 -3.86
N THR A 93 -11.01 -19.95 -3.71
CA THR A 93 -11.22 -21.32 -3.22
C THR A 93 -10.26 -21.66 -2.10
N MET A 94 -10.79 -22.38 -1.10
CA MET A 94 -10.00 -23.08 -0.10
C MET A 94 -9.59 -24.44 -0.66
N VAL A 95 -8.34 -24.81 -0.49
CA VAL A 95 -7.80 -26.09 -0.98
C VAL A 95 -7.62 -27.06 0.18
N ARG A 96 -8.07 -28.30 0.00
CA ARG A 96 -7.98 -29.36 1.02
C ARG A 96 -7.52 -30.65 0.39
N ARG A 97 -7.00 -31.57 1.20
CA ARG A 97 -6.58 -32.89 0.72
C ARG A 97 -7.81 -33.75 0.34
N ASP A 98 -7.68 -34.43 -0.77
CA ASP A 98 -8.61 -35.47 -1.25
C ASP A 98 -7.81 -36.72 -1.63
N GLY A 99 -7.54 -37.56 -0.65
CA GLY A 99 -6.63 -38.70 -0.78
C GLY A 99 -5.23 -38.23 -1.20
N LYS A 100 -4.77 -38.70 -2.37
CA LYS A 100 -3.48 -38.28 -2.94
C LYS A 100 -3.55 -36.96 -3.73
N ASN A 101 -4.76 -36.42 -3.94
CA ASN A 101 -5.00 -35.19 -4.69
C ASN A 101 -5.37 -34.01 -3.77
N LEU A 102 -5.61 -32.88 -4.40
CA LEU A 102 -6.21 -31.71 -3.78
C LEU A 102 -7.61 -31.49 -4.33
N LYS A 103 -8.47 -30.90 -3.52
CA LYS A 103 -9.83 -30.48 -3.87
C LYS A 103 -10.04 -29.04 -3.52
N ALA A 104 -10.64 -28.29 -4.43
CA ALA A 104 -11.06 -26.92 -4.20
C ALA A 104 -12.48 -26.85 -3.63
N ILE A 105 -12.70 -25.93 -2.68
CA ILE A 105 -13.99 -25.62 -2.08
C ILE A 105 -14.19 -24.11 -2.21
N ASP A 106 -15.29 -23.69 -2.82
CA ASP A 106 -15.59 -22.27 -2.99
C ASP A 106 -15.68 -21.55 -1.63
N TYR A 107 -15.26 -20.26 -1.58
CA TYR A 107 -15.31 -19.49 -0.34
C TYR A 107 -16.72 -19.37 0.22
N THR A 108 -17.74 -19.24 -0.64
CA THR A 108 -19.14 -19.15 -0.20
C THR A 108 -19.67 -20.46 0.39
N GLU A 109 -19.10 -21.58 -0.01
CA GLU A 109 -19.38 -22.88 0.60
C GLU A 109 -18.59 -23.06 1.91
N TYR A 110 -17.28 -22.78 1.88
CA TYR A 110 -16.39 -23.01 3.02
C TYR A 110 -16.69 -22.09 4.20
N PHE A 111 -16.95 -20.80 3.92
CA PHE A 111 -17.24 -19.75 4.90
C PHE A 111 -18.73 -19.38 4.99
N LYS A 112 -19.62 -20.25 4.54
CA LYS A 112 -21.06 -19.97 4.39
C LYS A 112 -21.67 -19.25 5.59
N ASP A 113 -21.47 -19.79 6.78
CA ASP A 113 -22.09 -19.23 7.99
C ASP A 113 -21.50 -17.87 8.37
N ALA A 114 -20.16 -17.73 8.24
CA ALA A 114 -19.47 -16.49 8.51
C ALA A 114 -19.85 -15.38 7.50
N PHE A 115 -19.91 -15.72 6.22
CA PHE A 115 -20.30 -14.76 5.17
C PHE A 115 -21.77 -14.35 5.29
N SER A 116 -22.66 -15.30 5.58
CA SER A 116 -24.08 -14.99 5.79
C SER A 116 -24.27 -14.05 6.97
N LYS A 117 -23.55 -14.28 8.07
CA LYS A 117 -23.60 -13.41 9.23
C LYS A 117 -23.02 -12.03 8.93
N ALA A 118 -21.86 -11.96 8.29
CA ALA A 118 -21.24 -10.69 7.93
C ALA A 118 -22.10 -9.88 6.96
N ALA A 119 -22.69 -10.53 5.95
CA ALA A 119 -23.61 -9.86 5.02
C ALA A 119 -24.83 -9.28 5.74
N ASN A 120 -25.43 -10.03 6.67
CA ASN A 120 -26.54 -9.53 7.48
C ASN A 120 -26.16 -8.32 8.33
N GLU A 121 -24.97 -8.30 8.95
CA GLU A 121 -24.51 -7.13 9.71
C GLU A 121 -24.26 -5.91 8.82
N ILE A 122 -23.77 -6.12 7.58
CA ILE A 122 -23.64 -5.04 6.59
C ILE A 122 -25.02 -4.48 6.20
N GLU A 123 -26.01 -5.34 5.97
CA GLU A 123 -27.40 -4.93 5.68
C GLU A 123 -28.04 -4.18 6.86
N VAL A 124 -27.77 -4.62 8.09
CA VAL A 124 -28.20 -3.90 9.30
C VAL A 124 -27.54 -2.52 9.36
N ALA A 125 -26.23 -2.42 9.08
CA ALA A 125 -25.55 -1.12 9.01
C ALA A 125 -26.14 -0.22 7.93
N ALA A 126 -26.48 -0.75 6.75
CA ALA A 126 -27.15 -0.03 5.68
C ALA A 126 -28.51 0.53 6.10
N HIS A 127 -29.21 -0.13 7.02
CA HIS A 127 -30.49 0.35 7.54
C HIS A 127 -30.34 1.60 8.43
N TYR A 128 -29.19 1.77 9.10
CA TYR A 128 -28.97 2.89 10.00
C TYR A 128 -28.37 4.13 9.33
N THR A 129 -27.84 4.02 8.11
CA THR A 129 -27.34 5.18 7.38
C THR A 129 -28.48 6.01 6.77
N THR A 130 -28.30 7.32 6.75
CA THR A 130 -29.21 8.25 6.08
C THR A 130 -28.70 8.67 4.70
N ASP A 131 -27.50 8.27 4.33
CA ASP A 131 -26.90 8.50 3.01
C ASP A 131 -27.30 7.35 2.08
N GLU A 132 -28.12 7.63 1.08
CA GLU A 132 -28.66 6.59 0.18
C GLU A 132 -27.55 5.98 -0.70
N ASP A 133 -26.55 6.77 -1.14
CA ASP A 133 -25.44 6.24 -1.93
C ASP A 133 -24.58 5.27 -1.10
N PHE A 134 -24.34 5.60 0.16
CA PHE A 134 -23.61 4.73 1.08
C PHE A 134 -24.41 3.46 1.43
N LYS A 135 -25.71 3.61 1.59
CA LYS A 135 -26.63 2.48 1.81
C LYS A 135 -26.62 1.50 0.62
N ASP A 136 -26.71 2.03 -0.60
CA ASP A 136 -26.63 1.22 -1.82
C ASP A 136 -25.28 0.50 -1.91
N TYR A 137 -24.19 1.21 -1.63
CA TYR A 137 -22.85 0.61 -1.58
C TYR A 137 -22.77 -0.56 -0.58
N LEU A 138 -23.28 -0.38 0.65
CA LEU A 138 -23.30 -1.45 1.65
C LEU A 138 -24.12 -2.66 1.18
N GLY A 139 -25.26 -2.42 0.54
CA GLY A 139 -26.10 -3.48 -0.05
C GLY A 139 -25.33 -4.28 -1.12
N TRP A 140 -24.59 -3.62 -2.00
CA TRP A 140 -23.73 -4.29 -3.00
C TRP A 140 -22.60 -5.06 -2.35
N GLN A 141 -21.99 -4.57 -1.29
CA GLN A 141 -20.98 -5.29 -0.54
C GLN A 141 -21.51 -6.57 0.11
N ALA A 142 -22.70 -6.52 0.70
CA ALA A 142 -23.37 -7.71 1.26
C ALA A 142 -23.62 -8.75 0.17
N GLN A 143 -24.10 -8.36 -0.99
CA GLN A 143 -24.34 -9.26 -2.12
C GLN A 143 -23.04 -9.83 -2.70
N ALA A 144 -22.01 -9.03 -2.83
CA ALA A 144 -20.70 -9.45 -3.31
C ALA A 144 -20.10 -10.52 -2.38
N LEU A 145 -20.27 -10.35 -1.06
CA LEU A 145 -19.80 -11.32 -0.08
C LEU A 145 -20.50 -12.69 -0.20
N LEU A 146 -21.81 -12.68 -0.48
CA LEU A 146 -22.61 -13.90 -0.58
C LEU A 146 -22.44 -14.68 -1.89
N GLN A 147 -22.05 -14.02 -2.97
CA GLN A 147 -22.08 -14.63 -4.31
C GLN A 147 -20.72 -15.09 -4.82
N ASN A 148 -19.62 -14.70 -4.19
CA ASN A 148 -18.24 -15.00 -4.64
C ASN A 148 -18.04 -14.73 -6.15
N ASN A 149 -18.58 -13.61 -6.62
CA ASN A 149 -18.64 -13.25 -8.02
C ASN A 149 -17.90 -11.94 -8.26
N GLU A 150 -16.93 -11.93 -9.15
CA GLU A 150 -16.14 -10.75 -9.49
C GLU A 150 -16.99 -9.60 -10.04
N ASP A 151 -18.04 -9.88 -10.82
CA ASP A 151 -18.94 -8.85 -11.33
C ASP A 151 -19.67 -8.12 -10.20
N MET A 152 -19.99 -8.82 -9.10
CA MET A 152 -20.62 -8.21 -7.93
C MET A 152 -19.64 -7.35 -7.14
N ASP A 153 -18.39 -7.78 -6.99
CA ASP A 153 -17.34 -6.95 -6.40
C ASP A 153 -17.13 -5.68 -7.21
N MET A 154 -17.13 -5.80 -8.56
CA MET A 154 -17.02 -4.68 -9.46
C MET A 154 -18.16 -3.66 -9.28
N LEU A 155 -19.39 -4.12 -9.05
CA LEU A 155 -20.53 -3.26 -8.77
C LEU A 155 -20.38 -2.58 -7.42
N ALA A 156 -19.93 -3.29 -6.39
CA ALA A 156 -19.64 -2.71 -5.08
C ALA A 156 -18.54 -1.64 -5.18
N ASP A 157 -17.44 -1.92 -5.86
CA ASP A 157 -16.34 -0.98 -6.07
C ASP A 157 -16.78 0.25 -6.85
N LYS A 158 -17.67 0.08 -7.83
CA LYS A 158 -18.27 1.20 -8.56
C LYS A 158 -19.07 2.12 -7.64
N HIS A 159 -19.92 1.56 -6.80
CA HIS A 159 -20.73 2.33 -5.85
C HIS A 159 -19.82 3.03 -4.83
N TRP A 160 -18.79 2.36 -4.35
CA TRP A 160 -17.79 2.97 -3.47
C TRP A 160 -17.03 4.12 -4.14
N ALA A 161 -16.59 3.93 -5.39
CA ALA A 161 -15.78 4.92 -6.11
C ALA A 161 -16.50 6.23 -6.41
N VAL A 162 -17.83 6.23 -6.44
CA VAL A 162 -18.65 7.44 -6.70
C VAL A 162 -19.23 8.07 -5.44
N LEU A 163 -18.99 7.49 -4.26
CA LEU A 163 -19.43 8.08 -3.00
C LEU A 163 -18.93 9.51 -2.87
N GLN A 164 -19.80 10.40 -2.49
CA GLN A 164 -19.46 11.75 -2.09
C GLN A 164 -19.23 11.78 -0.57
N ASN A 165 -18.61 12.83 -0.04
CA ASN A 165 -18.24 12.90 1.36
C ASN A 165 -19.42 13.37 2.24
N ASN A 166 -20.61 12.82 2.02
CA ASN A 166 -21.83 13.16 2.72
C ASN A 166 -22.07 12.37 4.01
N ASN A 167 -21.44 11.20 4.12
CA ASN A 167 -21.49 10.34 5.30
C ASN A 167 -20.26 10.54 6.18
N GLN A 168 -20.35 10.11 7.44
CA GLN A 168 -19.25 10.21 8.40
C GLN A 168 -18.38 8.95 8.43
N LEU A 169 -18.83 7.86 7.82
CA LEU A 169 -18.16 6.57 7.85
C LEU A 169 -17.55 6.23 6.50
N GLU A 170 -16.36 5.66 6.56
CA GLU A 170 -15.74 4.97 5.46
C GLU A 170 -15.72 3.48 5.77
N PHE A 171 -16.11 2.66 4.80
CA PHE A 171 -16.12 1.21 4.92
C PHE A 171 -15.52 0.59 3.68
N THR A 172 -14.62 -0.37 3.84
CA THR A 172 -14.09 -1.15 2.74
C THR A 172 -14.03 -2.61 3.13
N LEU A 173 -14.71 -3.45 2.36
CA LEU A 173 -14.51 -4.88 2.34
C LEU A 173 -13.78 -5.20 1.03
N GLY A 174 -12.48 -5.44 1.10
CA GLY A 174 -11.68 -5.73 -0.08
C GLY A 174 -11.35 -7.20 -0.20
N ARG A 175 -11.19 -7.63 -1.44
CA ARG A 175 -10.61 -8.90 -1.83
C ARG A 175 -9.43 -8.59 -2.72
N GLU A 176 -8.24 -8.90 -2.24
CA GLU A 176 -7.01 -8.54 -2.93
C GLU A 176 -6.09 -9.76 -2.95
N SER A 177 -5.54 -10.07 -4.13
CA SER A 177 -4.57 -11.14 -4.29
C SER A 177 -3.17 -10.58 -4.06
N TYR A 178 -2.45 -11.18 -3.12
CA TYR A 178 -1.03 -10.87 -2.88
C TYR A 178 -0.18 -12.11 -3.04
N ASP A 179 0.37 -12.61 -1.96
CA ASP A 179 1.20 -13.79 -1.90
C ASP A 179 0.61 -14.80 -0.92
N ASP A 180 0.12 -15.91 -1.44
CA ASP A 180 -0.38 -17.05 -0.66
C ASP A 180 0.70 -18.10 -0.34
N GLU A 181 1.96 -17.79 -0.63
CA GLU A 181 3.18 -18.56 -0.40
C GLU A 181 3.32 -19.85 -1.22
N LEU A 182 2.26 -20.37 -1.82
CA LEU A 182 2.32 -21.58 -2.65
C LEU A 182 2.10 -21.29 -4.13
N THR A 183 1.05 -20.56 -4.48
CA THR A 183 0.74 -20.28 -5.89
C THR A 183 1.89 -19.56 -6.62
N PRO A 184 2.55 -18.54 -6.05
CA PRO A 184 3.66 -17.87 -6.71
C PRO A 184 4.84 -18.82 -7.03
N THR A 185 5.03 -19.91 -6.25
CA THR A 185 6.13 -20.85 -6.50
C THR A 185 5.98 -21.62 -7.81
N VAL A 186 4.79 -21.63 -8.41
CA VAL A 186 4.56 -22.25 -9.73
C VAL A 186 5.39 -21.54 -10.81
N TYR A 187 5.62 -20.24 -10.68
CA TYR A 187 6.45 -19.46 -11.62
C TYR A 187 7.94 -19.85 -11.54
N ASP A 188 8.37 -20.46 -10.43
CA ASP A 188 9.73 -20.97 -10.25
C ASP A 188 9.91 -22.38 -10.85
N ASN A 189 8.82 -22.99 -11.39
CA ASN A 189 8.82 -24.29 -12.04
C ASN A 189 8.39 -24.17 -13.52
N PRO A 190 9.32 -23.90 -14.45
CA PRO A 190 9.00 -23.67 -15.86
C PRO A 190 8.25 -24.82 -16.53
N ALA A 191 8.54 -26.08 -16.15
CA ALA A 191 7.89 -27.25 -16.74
C ALA A 191 6.40 -27.35 -16.32
N LEU A 192 6.10 -27.07 -15.04
CA LEU A 192 4.72 -27.01 -14.55
C LEU A 192 3.98 -25.83 -15.16
N LEU A 193 4.62 -24.65 -15.20
CA LEU A 193 4.00 -23.46 -15.79
C LEU A 193 3.66 -23.66 -17.26
N GLU A 194 4.56 -24.27 -18.03
CA GLU A 194 4.30 -24.61 -19.45
C GLU A 194 3.12 -25.60 -19.58
N LEU A 195 3.08 -26.62 -18.73
CA LEU A 195 1.99 -27.60 -18.72
C LEU A 195 0.64 -26.93 -18.41
N LEU A 196 0.59 -26.04 -17.42
CA LEU A 196 -0.62 -25.27 -17.09
C LEU A 196 -1.07 -24.36 -18.23
N ASN A 197 -0.13 -23.67 -18.86
CA ASN A 197 -0.39 -22.78 -19.99
C ASN A 197 -0.96 -23.54 -21.22
N GLN A 198 -0.48 -24.75 -21.51
CA GLN A 198 -1.02 -25.62 -22.57
C GLN A 198 -2.52 -25.93 -22.37
N HIS A 199 -2.97 -25.95 -21.11
CA HIS A 199 -4.37 -26.19 -20.75
C HIS A 199 -5.15 -24.92 -20.42
N GLN A 200 -4.58 -23.73 -20.68
CA GLN A 200 -5.19 -22.42 -20.40
C GLN A 200 -5.62 -22.32 -18.91
N ILE A 201 -4.75 -22.75 -18.02
CA ILE A 201 -4.92 -22.64 -16.57
C ILE A 201 -4.16 -21.40 -16.10
N GLU A 202 -4.90 -20.42 -15.60
CA GLU A 202 -4.32 -19.22 -15.00
C GLU A 202 -3.79 -19.55 -13.60
N VAL A 203 -2.69 -18.90 -13.24
CA VAL A 203 -2.03 -19.04 -11.94
C VAL A 203 -2.12 -17.71 -11.21
N ASN A 204 -3.00 -17.63 -10.24
CA ASN A 204 -3.22 -16.43 -9.44
C ASN A 204 -3.19 -16.77 -7.94
N PRO A 205 -2.53 -15.95 -7.10
CA PRO A 205 -2.60 -16.09 -5.65
C PRO A 205 -4.04 -15.98 -5.15
N LYS A 206 -4.31 -16.57 -3.98
CA LYS A 206 -5.62 -16.52 -3.35
C LYS A 206 -6.02 -15.11 -2.95
N ASP A 207 -7.29 -14.76 -3.16
CA ASP A 207 -7.88 -13.53 -2.65
C ASP A 207 -7.94 -13.56 -1.12
N MET A 208 -7.43 -12.51 -0.53
CA MET A 208 -7.44 -12.27 0.90
C MET A 208 -8.54 -11.28 1.23
N LEU A 209 -9.32 -11.59 2.27
CA LEU A 209 -10.41 -10.76 2.75
C LEU A 209 -9.92 -9.81 3.84
N GLY A 210 -10.19 -8.53 3.69
CA GLY A 210 -9.88 -7.54 4.70
C GLY A 210 -10.98 -6.50 4.83
N VAL A 211 -11.21 -6.04 6.06
CA VAL A 211 -12.20 -5.01 6.40
C VAL A 211 -11.50 -3.82 7.03
N ARG A 212 -11.84 -2.63 6.55
CA ARG A 212 -11.49 -1.36 7.16
C ARG A 212 -12.76 -0.58 7.45
N VAL A 213 -12.85 -0.06 8.65
CA VAL A 213 -13.89 0.90 9.05
C VAL A 213 -13.18 2.14 9.55
N GLY A 214 -13.63 3.29 9.09
CA GLY A 214 -13.05 4.55 9.50
C GLY A 214 -14.07 5.65 9.65
N ILE A 215 -13.64 6.73 10.29
CA ILE A 215 -14.39 7.98 10.42
C ILE A 215 -13.74 8.99 9.46
N ILE A 216 -14.54 9.60 8.61
CA ILE A 216 -14.05 10.61 7.68
C ILE A 216 -13.66 11.86 8.46
N ASN A 217 -12.39 12.24 8.34
CA ASN A 217 -11.86 13.47 8.89
C ASN A 217 -12.16 14.62 7.90
N LYS A 218 -13.06 15.50 8.30
CA LYS A 218 -13.53 16.58 7.42
C LYS A 218 -12.42 17.57 7.09
N GLU A 219 -11.64 18.00 8.08
CA GLU A 219 -10.58 19.01 7.89
C GLU A 219 -9.48 18.46 6.96
N GLY A 220 -9.06 17.21 7.18
CA GLY A 220 -8.11 16.53 6.30
C GLY A 220 -8.65 16.36 4.89
N THR A 221 -9.93 15.99 4.75
CA THR A 221 -10.60 15.86 3.45
C THR A 221 -10.67 17.21 2.71
N ASP A 222 -11.03 18.28 3.39
CA ASP A 222 -11.07 19.64 2.81
C ASP A 222 -9.66 20.08 2.34
N LEU A 223 -8.61 19.68 3.06
CA LEU A 223 -7.23 19.94 2.65
C LEU A 223 -6.85 19.15 1.39
N ILE A 224 -7.17 17.86 1.33
CA ILE A 224 -6.94 17.02 0.14
C ILE A 224 -7.64 17.62 -1.10
N LEU A 225 -8.86 18.09 -0.94
CA LEU A 225 -9.62 18.71 -2.03
C LEU A 225 -8.97 20.02 -2.50
N LYS A 226 -8.39 20.82 -1.60
CA LYS A 226 -7.62 22.01 -1.98
C LYS A 226 -6.40 21.65 -2.82
N PHE A 227 -5.66 20.58 -2.47
CA PHE A 227 -4.56 20.10 -3.29
C PHE A 227 -5.05 19.68 -4.69
N LYS A 228 -6.14 18.91 -4.76
CA LYS A 228 -6.72 18.46 -6.03
C LYS A 228 -7.16 19.59 -6.94
N GLN A 229 -7.74 20.65 -6.38
CA GLN A 229 -8.22 21.83 -7.13
C GLN A 229 -7.09 22.53 -7.91
N HIS A 230 -5.85 22.42 -7.48
CA HIS A 230 -4.70 23.05 -8.14
C HIS A 230 -4.07 22.18 -9.25
N MET A 231 -4.46 20.91 -9.37
CA MET A 231 -3.85 20.00 -10.34
C MET A 231 -3.89 20.49 -11.80
N PRO A 232 -4.97 21.12 -12.31
CA PRO A 232 -4.97 21.64 -13.68
C PRO A 232 -3.90 22.73 -13.93
N GLU A 233 -3.60 23.52 -12.93
CA GLU A 233 -2.51 24.52 -13.04
C GLU A 233 -1.14 23.86 -12.94
N LEU A 234 -0.97 22.88 -12.04
CA LEU A 234 0.27 22.12 -11.92
C LEU A 234 0.59 21.33 -13.19
N ALA A 235 -0.43 20.80 -13.85
CA ALA A 235 -0.26 20.11 -15.13
C ALA A 235 0.39 21.00 -16.20
N LYS A 236 0.11 22.28 -16.20
CA LYS A 236 0.74 23.26 -17.11
C LYS A 236 2.20 23.54 -16.77
N LEU A 237 2.57 23.39 -15.49
CA LEU A 237 3.92 23.62 -14.98
C LEU A 237 4.82 22.38 -15.07
N MET A 238 4.27 21.23 -15.46
CA MET A 238 5.07 20.02 -15.67
C MET A 238 6.13 20.24 -16.77
N PRO A 239 7.34 19.68 -16.59
CA PRO A 239 8.34 19.73 -17.64
C PRO A 239 7.79 19.15 -18.94
N TYR A 240 8.00 19.87 -20.04
CA TYR A 240 7.57 19.43 -21.38
C TYR A 240 6.05 19.19 -21.55
N ALA A 241 5.19 19.83 -20.75
CA ALA A 241 3.74 19.61 -20.73
C ALA A 241 3.06 19.65 -22.10
N GLY A 242 3.58 20.42 -23.07
CA GLY A 242 3.03 20.46 -24.43
C GLY A 242 3.40 19.27 -25.32
N GLN A 243 4.19 18.30 -24.87
CA GLN A 243 4.68 17.16 -25.66
C GLN A 243 3.94 15.85 -25.38
N TYR A 244 3.05 15.81 -24.41
CA TYR A 244 2.31 14.62 -24.01
C TYR A 244 0.94 14.98 -23.43
N HIS A 245 0.06 13.99 -23.41
CA HIS A 245 -1.25 14.10 -22.78
C HIS A 245 -1.13 13.78 -21.28
N GLN A 246 -1.91 14.45 -20.45
CA GLN A 246 -2.01 14.21 -19.02
C GLN A 246 -3.43 13.82 -18.61
N SER A 247 -3.55 12.95 -17.62
CA SER A 247 -4.84 12.41 -17.16
C SER A 247 -5.64 13.40 -16.30
N VAL A 248 -5.18 14.62 -16.12
CA VAL A 248 -5.88 15.66 -15.37
C VAL A 248 -7.03 16.19 -16.22
N SER A 249 -8.25 15.95 -15.78
CA SER A 249 -9.46 16.54 -16.41
C SER A 249 -9.54 18.04 -16.13
N ASP A 250 -10.06 18.80 -17.10
CA ASP A 250 -10.43 20.18 -16.87
C ASP A 250 -11.34 20.29 -15.64
N ALA A 251 -11.14 21.32 -14.83
CA ALA A 251 -11.71 21.48 -13.49
C ALA A 251 -13.27 21.59 -13.40
N GLY A 252 -13.98 21.18 -14.45
CA GLY A 252 -15.43 21.38 -14.57
C GLY A 252 -16.30 20.62 -13.57
N GLU A 253 -15.91 19.42 -13.13
CA GLU A 253 -16.64 18.63 -12.12
C GLU A 253 -15.67 17.76 -11.30
N LEU A 254 -15.02 18.36 -10.31
CA LEU A 254 -14.26 17.61 -9.32
C LEU A 254 -15.24 16.88 -8.39
N LYS A 255 -15.55 15.61 -8.71
CA LYS A 255 -16.22 14.74 -7.76
C LYS A 255 -15.35 14.58 -6.51
N GLN A 256 -15.95 14.72 -5.34
CA GLN A 256 -15.29 14.56 -4.05
C GLN A 256 -15.08 13.07 -3.75
N THR A 257 -14.21 12.43 -4.52
CA THR A 257 -13.90 11.00 -4.39
C THR A 257 -12.62 10.73 -3.58
N MET A 258 -12.15 11.74 -2.86
CA MET A 258 -10.97 11.62 -1.98
C MET A 258 -11.38 11.94 -0.54
N VAL A 259 -10.97 11.11 0.40
CA VAL A 259 -11.26 11.27 1.83
C VAL A 259 -10.02 11.04 2.68
N ASP A 260 -9.93 11.80 3.76
CA ASP A 260 -9.00 11.53 4.87
C ASP A 260 -9.77 10.75 5.95
N VAL A 261 -9.21 9.64 6.42
CA VAL A 261 -9.93 8.67 7.23
C VAL A 261 -9.16 8.36 8.51
N ASP A 262 -9.83 8.52 9.64
CA ASP A 262 -9.40 7.95 10.90
C ASP A 262 -9.88 6.50 10.97
N VAL A 263 -9.00 5.53 10.68
CA VAL A 263 -9.33 4.11 10.71
C VAL A 263 -9.56 3.70 12.16
N VAL A 264 -10.74 3.18 12.45
CA VAL A 264 -11.16 2.77 13.81
C VAL A 264 -11.24 1.25 13.97
N ALA A 265 -11.34 0.52 12.87
CA ALA A 265 -11.24 -0.94 12.87
C ALA A 265 -10.51 -1.42 11.61
N LEU A 266 -9.61 -2.38 11.81
CA LEU A 266 -8.90 -3.08 10.75
C LEU A 266 -8.88 -4.56 11.10
N THR A 267 -9.42 -5.42 10.24
CA THR A 267 -9.49 -6.85 10.51
C THR A 267 -9.38 -7.68 9.24
N GLY A 268 -9.19 -8.98 9.42
CA GLY A 268 -8.99 -9.92 8.32
C GLY A 268 -7.56 -9.94 7.81
N ASP A 269 -7.40 -10.46 6.61
CA ASP A 269 -6.09 -10.75 6.02
C ASP A 269 -5.26 -9.50 5.71
N TYR A 270 -5.89 -8.33 5.60
CA TYR A 270 -5.16 -7.09 5.34
C TYR A 270 -4.10 -6.77 6.38
N ALA A 271 -4.44 -6.93 7.66
CA ALA A 271 -3.47 -6.69 8.72
C ALA A 271 -2.36 -7.74 8.68
N GLN A 272 -2.71 -9.00 8.53
CA GLN A 272 -1.76 -10.10 8.56
C GLN A 272 -0.85 -10.16 7.33
N CYS A 273 -1.39 -9.91 6.14
CA CYS A 273 -0.63 -10.08 4.89
C CYS A 273 0.26 -8.92 4.55
N ARG A 274 -0.12 -7.71 4.93
CA ARG A 274 0.66 -6.50 4.63
C ARG A 274 1.58 -6.08 5.77
N GLY A 275 1.40 -6.64 6.95
CA GLY A 275 2.19 -6.32 8.14
C GLY A 275 2.07 -4.88 8.62
N ALA A 276 1.32 -4.06 7.90
CA ALA A 276 1.07 -2.66 8.22
C ALA A 276 -0.23 -2.19 7.56
N ILE A 277 -0.84 -1.16 8.13
CA ILE A 277 -1.93 -0.43 7.48
C ILE A 277 -1.35 0.30 6.28
N THR A 278 -1.98 0.19 5.12
CA THR A 278 -1.60 1.00 3.95
C THR A 278 -1.80 2.48 4.25
N THR A 279 -0.89 3.31 3.77
CA THR A 279 -0.94 4.78 3.96
C THR A 279 -2.16 5.38 3.27
N ALA A 280 -2.51 4.83 2.11
CA ALA A 280 -3.70 5.21 1.35
C ALA A 280 -4.22 4.01 0.56
N GLN A 281 -5.43 4.14 0.05
CA GLN A 281 -6.07 3.15 -0.80
C GLN A 281 -6.68 3.87 -2.01
N ASN A 282 -6.29 3.44 -3.22
CA ASN A 282 -6.81 3.96 -4.49
C ASN A 282 -7.43 2.81 -5.27
N LEU A 283 -8.75 2.75 -5.34
CA LEU A 283 -9.50 1.66 -5.98
C LEU A 283 -10.58 2.20 -6.93
N PRO A 284 -11.01 1.42 -7.91
CA PRO A 284 -10.53 0.08 -8.29
C PRO A 284 -9.20 0.13 -9.04
N ASN A 285 -8.35 -0.88 -8.87
CA ASN A 285 -7.06 -1.00 -9.56
C ASN A 285 -7.19 -1.41 -11.04
N ASN A 286 -8.36 -1.85 -11.46
CA ASN A 286 -8.60 -2.28 -12.83
C ASN A 286 -9.10 -1.13 -13.70
N ASP A 287 -8.21 -0.59 -14.58
CA ASP A 287 -8.54 0.52 -15.49
C ASP A 287 -9.70 0.20 -16.44
N LYS A 288 -9.75 -1.03 -16.97
CA LYS A 288 -10.84 -1.46 -17.86
C LYS A 288 -12.17 -1.45 -17.12
N LEU A 289 -12.14 -1.77 -15.85
CA LEU A 289 -13.28 -1.78 -14.99
C LEU A 289 -13.72 -0.35 -14.63
N ALA A 290 -12.80 0.51 -14.21
CA ALA A 290 -13.08 1.90 -13.90
C ALA A 290 -13.73 2.63 -15.10
N ILE A 291 -13.23 2.35 -16.32
CA ILE A 291 -13.80 2.89 -17.57
C ILE A 291 -15.19 2.27 -17.86
N LYS A 292 -15.31 0.94 -17.79
CA LYS A 292 -16.55 0.21 -18.12
C LYS A 292 -17.71 0.56 -17.19
N THR A 293 -17.41 0.85 -15.93
CA THR A 293 -18.43 1.17 -14.92
C THR A 293 -18.77 2.65 -14.86
N GLY A 294 -18.02 3.52 -15.56
CA GLY A 294 -18.24 4.99 -15.56
C GLY A 294 -18.01 5.65 -14.19
N GLY A 295 -17.48 4.87 -13.22
CA GLY A 295 -17.12 5.37 -11.92
C GLY A 295 -15.65 5.74 -11.89
N GLY A 296 -15.15 6.78 -11.49
CA GLY A 296 -13.73 7.10 -11.31
C GLY A 296 -13.05 6.19 -10.30
N ARG A 297 -11.88 6.61 -9.82
CA ARG A 297 -11.21 6.02 -8.67
C ARG A 297 -11.53 6.83 -7.41
N ARG A 298 -11.57 6.15 -6.26
CA ARG A 298 -11.67 6.78 -4.95
C ARG A 298 -10.36 6.59 -4.18
N ASN A 299 -9.90 7.65 -3.55
CA ASN A 299 -8.72 7.62 -2.68
C ASN A 299 -9.17 7.81 -1.23
N ALA A 300 -8.85 6.84 -0.40
CA ALA A 300 -8.98 6.95 1.04
C ALA A 300 -7.58 7.00 1.67
N TYR A 301 -7.27 8.10 2.37
CA TYR A 301 -6.01 8.29 3.08
C TYR A 301 -6.18 7.89 4.53
N HIS A 302 -5.31 7.04 5.04
CA HIS A 302 -5.40 6.51 6.41
C HIS A 302 -4.56 7.35 7.37
N ARG A 303 -5.23 8.18 8.16
CA ARG A 303 -4.59 9.16 9.03
C ARG A 303 -3.66 8.54 10.09
N GLN A 304 -4.03 7.41 10.68
CA GLN A 304 -3.23 6.78 11.74
C GLN A 304 -1.87 6.29 11.28
N VAL A 305 -1.71 5.97 10.01
CA VAL A 305 -0.41 5.53 9.48
C VAL A 305 0.64 6.62 9.64
N ARG A 306 0.25 7.89 9.49
CA ARG A 306 1.13 9.04 9.71
C ARG A 306 1.57 9.17 11.16
N MET A 307 0.65 8.88 12.07
CA MET A 307 0.85 8.95 13.51
C MET A 307 1.52 7.69 14.08
N SER A 308 1.70 6.67 13.27
CA SER A 308 2.30 5.39 13.68
C SER A 308 3.83 5.44 13.84
N GLY A 309 4.44 6.60 13.77
CA GLY A 309 5.86 6.77 14.07
C GLY A 309 6.16 6.44 15.53
N ASP A 310 7.32 5.82 15.78
CA ASP A 310 7.85 5.66 17.12
C ASP A 310 8.51 6.97 17.58
N PRO A 311 7.90 7.79 18.46
CA PRO A 311 8.44 9.09 18.83
C PRO A 311 9.83 8.99 19.47
N GLU A 312 10.09 7.97 20.27
CA GLU A 312 11.38 7.78 20.93
C GLU A 312 12.47 7.39 19.93
N ARG A 313 12.14 6.49 19.01
CA ARG A 313 13.05 6.10 17.94
C ARG A 313 13.34 7.28 17.00
N ASN A 314 12.31 8.03 16.62
CA ASN A 314 12.48 9.21 15.78
C ASN A 314 13.34 10.28 16.46
N ARG A 315 13.14 10.52 17.75
CA ARG A 315 14.00 11.42 18.53
C ARG A 315 15.47 11.00 18.48
N LYS A 316 15.75 9.70 18.71
CA LYS A 316 17.12 9.15 18.65
C LYS A 316 17.71 9.23 17.24
N LEU A 317 16.89 9.01 16.21
CA LEU A 317 17.33 9.15 14.82
C LEU A 317 17.73 10.58 14.52
N LEU A 318 16.89 11.56 14.88
CA LEU A 318 17.18 12.98 14.69
C LEU A 318 18.46 13.39 15.43
N GLU A 319 18.61 13.01 16.70
CA GLU A 319 19.82 13.28 17.49
C GLU A 319 21.09 12.68 16.87
N ARG A 320 20.99 11.56 16.17
CA ARG A 320 22.11 10.87 15.55
C ARG A 320 22.48 11.36 14.15
N LEU A 321 21.47 11.70 13.34
CA LEU A 321 21.62 11.87 11.90
C LEU A 321 21.22 13.27 11.38
N VAL A 322 20.62 14.13 12.18
CA VAL A 322 20.07 15.40 11.71
C VAL A 322 20.62 16.56 12.55
N ALA A 323 21.00 17.64 11.89
CA ALA A 323 21.48 18.84 12.54
C ALA A 323 20.40 19.45 13.46
N PRO A 324 20.77 19.93 14.66
CA PRO A 324 19.80 20.36 15.68
C PRO A 324 18.82 21.45 15.22
N GLU A 325 19.24 22.34 14.35
CA GLU A 325 18.40 23.41 13.80
C GLU A 325 17.26 22.92 12.93
N LEU A 326 17.36 21.69 12.40
CA LEU A 326 16.34 21.05 11.59
C LEU A 326 15.32 20.27 12.41
N HIS A 327 15.59 19.94 13.68
CA HIS A 327 14.71 19.10 14.49
C HIS A 327 13.30 19.69 14.62
N LYS A 328 13.16 21.01 14.67
CA LYS A 328 11.86 21.70 14.73
C LYS A 328 11.01 21.57 13.47
N TYR A 329 11.64 21.18 12.36
CA TYR A 329 10.97 20.96 11.08
C TYR A 329 10.64 19.49 10.82
N PHE A 330 11.04 18.58 11.68
CA PHE A 330 10.61 17.18 11.57
C PHE A 330 9.19 17.03 12.11
N ASP A 331 8.26 16.71 11.22
CA ASP A 331 6.83 16.64 11.54
C ASP A 331 6.14 15.59 10.68
N LEU A 332 5.66 14.51 11.30
CA LEU A 332 5.01 13.42 10.58
C LEU A 332 3.67 13.83 9.93
N GLU A 333 3.02 14.91 10.40
CA GLU A 333 1.87 15.48 9.70
C GLU A 333 2.27 16.04 8.34
N ALA A 334 3.50 16.53 8.20
CA ALA A 334 4.03 16.99 6.91
C ALA A 334 4.28 15.85 5.92
N ASP A 335 4.54 14.64 6.40
CA ASP A 335 4.63 13.45 5.55
C ASP A 335 3.30 13.11 4.86
N HIS A 336 2.18 13.40 5.52
CA HIS A 336 0.87 13.24 4.89
C HIS A 336 0.66 14.17 3.70
N LEU A 337 1.10 15.41 3.80
CA LEU A 337 1.01 16.36 2.68
C LEU A 337 1.82 15.88 1.48
N PHE A 338 2.99 15.28 1.75
CA PHE A 338 3.77 14.60 0.72
C PHE A 338 2.97 13.46 0.08
N VAL A 339 2.30 12.61 0.86
CA VAL A 339 1.49 11.48 0.33
C VAL A 339 0.34 11.98 -0.52
N ILE A 340 -0.36 13.05 -0.13
CA ILE A 340 -1.41 13.67 -0.95
C ILE A 340 -0.83 14.13 -2.30
N GLY A 341 0.32 14.78 -2.28
CA GLY A 341 1.01 15.22 -3.49
C GLY A 341 1.46 14.06 -4.37
N HIS A 342 1.92 12.96 -3.77
CA HIS A 342 2.32 11.73 -4.47
C HIS A 342 1.16 11.10 -5.23
N GLU A 343 0.02 10.88 -4.58
CA GLU A 343 -1.17 10.33 -5.23
C GLU A 343 -1.69 11.23 -6.36
N ASN A 344 -1.62 12.54 -6.18
CA ASN A 344 -1.92 13.49 -7.25
C ASN A 344 -0.88 13.43 -8.37
N GLY A 345 0.38 13.16 -8.02
CA GLY A 345 1.51 13.02 -8.94
C GLY A 345 1.32 11.93 -9.98
N HIS A 346 0.61 10.85 -9.64
CA HIS A 346 0.27 9.79 -10.62
C HIS A 346 -0.60 10.27 -11.77
N SER A 347 -1.38 11.32 -11.55
CA SER A 347 -2.23 11.92 -12.61
C SER A 347 -1.50 12.98 -13.45
N LEU A 348 -0.29 13.37 -13.06
CA LEU A 348 0.53 14.37 -13.74
C LEU A 348 1.70 13.70 -14.50
N GLY A 349 2.08 14.30 -15.63
CA GLY A 349 3.15 13.77 -16.47
C GLY A 349 2.67 12.88 -17.61
N PRO A 350 3.61 12.23 -18.34
CA PRO A 350 3.30 11.36 -19.47
C PRO A 350 2.40 10.19 -19.09
N ASP A 351 1.49 9.85 -19.98
CA ASP A 351 0.48 8.81 -19.78
C ASP A 351 1.04 7.37 -19.78
N ASN A 352 0.14 6.40 -19.60
CA ASN A 352 0.48 4.97 -19.52
C ASN A 352 1.18 4.42 -20.78
N GLU A 353 1.05 5.05 -21.93
CA GLU A 353 1.75 4.60 -23.15
C GLU A 353 3.26 4.79 -23.00
N TYR A 354 3.67 5.95 -22.49
CA TYR A 354 5.08 6.25 -22.21
C TYR A 354 5.64 5.35 -21.11
N GLN A 355 4.87 5.11 -20.05
CA GLN A 355 5.28 4.25 -18.95
C GLN A 355 5.49 2.80 -19.39
N ARG A 356 4.55 2.22 -20.15
CA ARG A 356 4.65 0.84 -20.65
C ARG A 356 5.90 0.60 -21.49
N ALA A 357 6.33 1.61 -22.24
CA ALA A 357 7.53 1.53 -23.08
C ALA A 357 8.84 1.37 -22.29
N LEU A 358 8.82 1.67 -20.96
CA LEU A 358 9.97 1.49 -20.08
C LEU A 358 10.16 0.02 -19.60
N GLY A 359 9.23 -0.88 -19.95
CA GLY A 359 9.33 -2.31 -19.65
C GLY A 359 9.37 -2.61 -18.15
N LEU A 360 10.38 -3.33 -17.70
CA LEU A 360 10.54 -3.73 -16.28
C LEU A 360 10.72 -2.54 -15.32
N TYR A 361 11.16 -1.39 -15.82
CA TYR A 361 11.48 -0.20 -15.00
C TYR A 361 10.30 0.75 -14.84
N LYS A 362 9.16 0.45 -15.48
CA LYS A 362 7.99 1.33 -15.51
C LYS A 362 7.51 1.72 -14.11
N SER A 363 7.38 0.75 -13.20
CA SER A 363 6.87 1.00 -11.85
C SER A 363 7.85 1.85 -11.04
N THR A 364 9.14 1.54 -11.09
CA THR A 364 10.17 2.33 -10.38
C THR A 364 10.20 3.77 -10.84
N VAL A 365 10.15 4.03 -12.15
CA VAL A 365 10.18 5.40 -12.69
C VAL A 365 8.86 6.12 -12.42
N GLU A 366 7.74 5.41 -12.38
CA GLU A 366 6.44 6.02 -12.07
C GLU A 366 6.33 6.42 -10.60
N GLU A 367 6.72 5.56 -9.66
CA GLU A 367 6.73 5.87 -8.24
C GLU A 367 7.72 7.00 -7.94
N GLU A 368 8.90 6.96 -8.53
CA GLU A 368 9.87 8.02 -8.44
C GLU A 368 9.30 9.35 -8.97
N LYS A 369 8.64 9.34 -10.15
CA LYS A 369 7.99 10.53 -10.72
C LYS A 369 6.92 11.08 -9.80
N ALA A 370 6.06 10.25 -9.21
CA ALA A 370 4.99 10.68 -8.32
C ALA A 370 5.56 11.36 -7.06
N ASP A 371 6.60 10.79 -6.47
CA ASP A 371 7.32 11.37 -5.33
C ASP A 371 7.90 12.75 -5.65
N VAL A 372 8.62 12.84 -6.77
CA VAL A 372 9.28 14.11 -7.16
C VAL A 372 8.26 15.18 -7.55
N VAL A 373 7.18 14.82 -8.23
CA VAL A 373 6.05 15.72 -8.53
C VAL A 373 5.48 16.30 -7.24
N SER A 374 5.25 15.46 -6.23
CA SER A 374 4.77 15.91 -4.93
C SER A 374 5.63 17.04 -4.39
N ILE A 375 6.93 16.80 -4.25
CA ILE A 375 7.85 17.75 -3.63
C ILE A 375 8.10 18.98 -4.52
N ALA A 376 8.20 18.81 -5.84
CA ALA A 376 8.48 19.89 -6.78
C ALA A 376 7.37 20.97 -6.79
N PHE A 377 6.13 20.57 -6.54
CA PHE A 377 4.99 21.50 -6.58
C PHE A 377 4.54 22.03 -5.20
N MET A 378 5.15 21.61 -4.10
CA MET A 378 4.84 22.17 -2.78
C MET A 378 4.99 23.72 -2.72
N PRO A 379 5.98 24.38 -3.38
CA PRO A 379 6.02 25.83 -3.44
C PRO A 379 4.82 26.48 -4.14
N GLU A 380 4.18 25.80 -5.08
CA GLU A 380 2.96 26.31 -5.73
C GLU A 380 1.79 26.34 -4.76
N TYR A 381 1.67 25.33 -3.89
CA TYR A 381 0.68 25.34 -2.81
C TYR A 381 0.94 26.44 -1.76
N VAL A 382 2.22 26.82 -1.54
CA VAL A 382 2.55 28.01 -0.72
C VAL A 382 2.07 29.26 -1.40
N LYS A 383 2.35 29.45 -2.71
CA LYS A 383 1.88 30.61 -3.49
C LYS A 383 0.35 30.73 -3.51
N ALA A 384 -0.33 29.59 -3.53
CA ALA A 384 -1.79 29.52 -3.49
C ALA A 384 -2.39 29.70 -2.07
N GLY A 385 -1.54 29.79 -1.03
CA GLY A 385 -2.00 29.94 0.36
C GLY A 385 -2.65 28.68 0.95
N VAL A 386 -2.40 27.50 0.35
CA VAL A 386 -2.89 26.20 0.86
C VAL A 386 -2.06 25.74 2.06
N ILE A 387 -0.74 25.95 1.98
CA ILE A 387 0.22 25.74 3.07
C ILE A 387 1.08 26.99 3.22
N ASP A 388 1.81 27.10 4.33
CA ASP A 388 2.76 28.19 4.55
C ASP A 388 4.23 27.76 4.32
N GLY A 389 5.13 28.74 4.34
CA GLY A 389 6.56 28.50 4.11
C GLY A 389 7.24 27.70 5.23
N GLU A 390 6.69 27.67 6.44
CA GLU A 390 7.21 26.85 7.53
C GLU A 390 6.79 25.39 7.33
N THR A 391 5.57 25.16 6.92
CA THR A 391 5.06 23.83 6.52
C THR A 391 5.89 23.28 5.35
N LEU A 392 6.26 24.11 4.37
CA LEU A 392 7.15 23.69 3.28
C LEU A 392 8.49 23.17 3.81
N LYS A 393 9.12 23.86 4.77
CA LYS A 393 10.37 23.38 5.39
C LYS A 393 10.16 22.07 6.16
N LYS A 394 9.02 21.90 6.82
CA LYS A 394 8.65 20.65 7.49
C LYS A 394 8.53 19.53 6.49
N ILE A 395 7.87 19.74 5.35
CA ILE A 395 7.74 18.74 4.28
C ILE A 395 9.12 18.30 3.79
N TYR A 396 9.98 19.24 3.41
CA TYR A 396 11.32 18.94 2.91
C TYR A 396 12.17 18.18 3.94
N THR A 397 12.17 18.64 5.19
CA THR A 397 12.96 18.02 6.25
C THR A 397 12.47 16.63 6.59
N THR A 398 11.15 16.47 6.71
CA THR A 398 10.57 15.16 7.05
C THR A 398 10.75 14.18 5.89
N TRP A 399 10.54 14.61 4.65
CA TRP A 399 10.76 13.75 3.49
C TRP A 399 12.19 13.19 3.48
N VAL A 400 13.22 14.03 3.61
CA VAL A 400 14.62 13.58 3.61
C VAL A 400 14.93 12.70 4.83
N ALA A 401 14.60 13.16 6.05
CA ALA A 401 15.00 12.49 7.28
C ALA A 401 14.17 11.25 7.64
N TYR A 402 12.98 11.10 7.08
CA TYR A 402 12.08 9.99 7.39
C TYR A 402 12.01 8.96 6.27
N ARG A 403 11.84 9.39 5.00
CA ARG A 403 11.70 8.48 3.87
C ARG A 403 13.01 8.12 3.21
N LEU A 404 13.89 9.11 2.96
CA LEU A 404 15.12 8.85 2.22
C LEU A 404 16.25 8.23 3.08
N PHE A 405 16.06 8.12 4.40
CA PHE A 405 17.00 7.44 5.29
C PHE A 405 16.74 5.94 5.32
N LEU A 406 17.25 5.25 4.32
CA LEU A 406 17.01 3.82 4.14
C LEU A 406 17.85 2.95 5.09
N LYS A 407 17.26 1.83 5.53
CA LYS A 407 17.88 0.87 6.46
C LYS A 407 18.79 -0.14 5.76
N ALA A 408 18.49 -0.46 4.51
CA ALA A 408 19.24 -1.43 3.71
C ALA A 408 19.17 -1.04 2.24
N GLN A 409 20.02 -1.67 1.43
CA GLN A 409 19.95 -1.48 -0.02
C GLN A 409 18.61 -1.96 -0.56
N PRO A 410 17.85 -1.11 -1.26
CA PRO A 410 16.49 -1.40 -1.67
C PRO A 410 16.41 -2.32 -2.89
N LEU A 411 15.33 -3.12 -2.93
CA LEU A 411 14.96 -3.97 -4.08
C LEU A 411 13.58 -3.60 -4.65
N GLU A 412 12.71 -2.99 -3.85
CA GLU A 412 11.33 -2.67 -4.18
C GLU A 412 11.23 -1.27 -4.80
N ALA A 413 10.27 -1.04 -5.70
CA ALA A 413 10.15 0.14 -6.56
C ALA A 413 10.19 1.48 -5.80
N HIS A 414 9.40 1.65 -4.74
CA HIS A 414 9.40 2.88 -3.94
C HIS A 414 10.75 3.13 -3.28
N ARG A 415 11.37 2.09 -2.69
CA ARG A 415 12.67 2.21 -2.01
C ARG A 415 13.80 2.50 -2.98
N VAL A 416 13.72 1.95 -4.19
CA VAL A 416 14.65 2.29 -5.28
C VAL A 416 14.48 3.76 -5.66
N GLY A 417 13.25 4.26 -5.78
CA GLY A 417 12.94 5.68 -5.99
C GLY A 417 13.53 6.56 -4.87
N GLU A 418 13.30 6.20 -3.61
CA GLU A 418 13.85 6.93 -2.46
C GLU A 418 15.40 7.02 -2.50
N LEU A 419 16.10 5.96 -2.94
CA LEU A 419 17.54 5.98 -3.12
C LEU A 419 17.98 6.87 -4.31
N ILE A 420 17.22 6.89 -5.39
CA ILE A 420 17.44 7.83 -6.51
C ILE A 420 17.35 9.26 -6.00
N HIS A 421 16.27 9.59 -5.27
CA HIS A 421 16.07 10.92 -4.67
C HIS A 421 17.23 11.31 -3.76
N PHE A 422 17.61 10.41 -2.85
CA PHE A 422 18.71 10.63 -1.92
C PHE A 422 20.00 11.04 -2.66
N ASN A 423 20.42 10.23 -3.62
CA ASN A 423 21.67 10.46 -4.34
C ASN A 423 21.59 11.70 -5.25
N PHE A 424 20.47 11.88 -5.98
CA PHE A 424 20.31 13.06 -6.82
C PHE A 424 20.38 14.35 -6.02
N LEU A 425 19.65 14.44 -4.93
CA LEU A 425 19.60 15.61 -4.07
C LEU A 425 20.95 15.91 -3.40
N HIS A 426 21.60 14.88 -2.90
CA HIS A 426 22.91 14.97 -2.27
C HIS A 426 23.99 15.41 -3.28
N ASP A 427 24.07 14.76 -4.43
CA ASP A 427 25.07 15.04 -5.46
C ASP A 427 24.92 16.46 -6.05
N ASN A 428 23.70 17.01 -6.04
CA ASN A 428 23.41 18.36 -6.52
C ASN A 428 23.32 19.42 -5.41
N GLY A 429 23.62 19.05 -4.15
CA GLY A 429 23.78 19.97 -3.02
C GLY A 429 22.47 20.56 -2.50
N ALA A 430 21.34 19.84 -2.62
CA ALA A 430 20.10 20.18 -1.95
C ALA A 430 20.20 19.91 -0.44
N PHE A 431 21.00 18.93 -0.07
CA PHE A 431 21.41 18.66 1.30
C PHE A 431 22.85 18.10 1.34
N TRP A 432 23.46 18.09 2.50
CA TRP A 432 24.79 17.54 2.74
C TRP A 432 24.91 16.99 4.16
N PHE A 433 25.97 16.24 4.42
CA PHE A 433 26.33 15.76 5.75
C PHE A 433 27.63 16.43 6.20
N ASP A 434 27.68 16.82 7.47
CA ASP A 434 28.92 17.33 8.09
C ASP A 434 29.85 16.18 8.50
N ASP A 435 30.98 16.53 9.13
CA ASP A 435 32.00 15.57 9.59
C ASP A 435 31.48 14.62 10.69
N GLU A 436 30.38 14.98 11.37
CA GLU A 436 29.67 14.16 12.37
C GLU A 436 28.53 13.33 11.75
N HIS A 437 28.40 13.33 10.43
CA HIS A 437 27.29 12.70 9.67
C HIS A 437 25.91 13.26 10.01
N LYS A 438 25.83 14.56 10.32
CA LYS A 438 24.56 15.26 10.52
C LYS A 438 24.05 15.83 9.20
N LEU A 439 22.78 15.58 8.89
CA LEU A 439 22.09 16.14 7.75
C LEU A 439 21.90 17.65 7.93
N HIS A 440 22.26 18.40 6.92
CA HIS A 440 21.90 19.81 6.72
C HIS A 440 21.15 19.98 5.39
N ILE A 441 20.18 20.88 5.33
CA ILE A 441 19.36 21.14 4.14
C ILE A 441 19.59 22.57 3.64
N ASN A 442 19.85 22.69 2.35
CA ASN A 442 19.91 23.99 1.68
C ASN A 442 18.51 24.35 1.14
N PHE A 443 17.69 24.98 1.97
CA PHE A 443 16.32 25.34 1.60
C PHE A 443 16.25 26.30 0.40
N ASP A 444 17.24 27.14 0.20
CA ASP A 444 17.26 28.10 -0.92
C ASP A 444 17.47 27.40 -2.27
N LYS A 445 18.18 26.26 -2.27
CA LYS A 445 18.50 25.51 -3.47
C LYS A 445 17.62 24.26 -3.66
N PHE A 446 16.93 23.83 -2.62
CA PHE A 446 16.22 22.55 -2.57
C PHE A 446 15.22 22.39 -3.71
N HIS A 447 14.37 23.40 -3.90
CA HIS A 447 13.34 23.39 -4.94
C HIS A 447 13.94 23.26 -6.34
N ASP A 448 14.97 24.06 -6.66
CA ASP A 448 15.58 24.03 -7.99
C ASP A 448 16.18 22.67 -8.32
N VAL A 449 16.79 22.00 -7.33
CA VAL A 449 17.35 20.67 -7.49
C VAL A 449 16.26 19.62 -7.68
N VAL A 450 15.16 19.69 -6.89
CA VAL A 450 14.01 18.80 -7.05
C VAL A 450 13.37 18.98 -8.43
N TYR A 451 13.19 20.21 -8.90
CA TYR A 451 12.62 20.46 -10.20
C TYR A 451 13.53 19.98 -11.35
N ALA A 452 14.86 20.08 -11.18
CA ALA A 452 15.81 19.51 -12.13
C ALA A 452 15.72 17.98 -12.18
N MET A 453 15.51 17.32 -11.03
CA MET A 453 15.26 15.88 -10.96
C MET A 453 13.97 15.50 -11.69
N LEU A 454 12.86 16.22 -11.42
CA LEU A 454 11.61 16.02 -12.14
C LEU A 454 11.78 16.11 -13.65
N LYS A 455 12.57 17.09 -14.11
CA LYS A 455 12.84 17.25 -15.53
C LYS A 455 13.58 16.05 -16.12
N GLU A 456 14.64 15.54 -15.44
CA GLU A 456 15.37 14.34 -15.90
C GLU A 456 14.45 13.10 -15.93
N THR A 457 13.59 12.93 -14.94
CA THR A 457 12.62 11.83 -14.86
C THR A 457 11.62 11.87 -16.02
N ILE A 458 11.06 13.05 -16.32
CA ILE A 458 10.14 13.21 -17.46
C ILE A 458 10.87 12.94 -18.79
N GLU A 459 12.14 13.35 -18.95
CA GLU A 459 12.95 13.01 -20.12
C GLU A 459 13.13 11.50 -20.28
N VAL A 460 13.31 10.77 -19.18
CA VAL A 460 13.36 9.29 -19.20
C VAL A 460 12.04 8.70 -19.69
N GLN A 461 10.90 9.17 -19.17
CA GLN A 461 9.58 8.69 -19.62
C GLN A 461 9.33 9.01 -21.11
N LEU A 462 9.63 10.25 -21.55
CA LEU A 462 9.48 10.68 -22.95
C LEU A 462 10.38 9.91 -23.91
N SER A 463 11.49 9.38 -23.43
CA SER A 463 12.41 8.58 -24.26
C SER A 463 11.80 7.28 -24.77
N LYS A 464 10.75 6.76 -24.12
CA LYS A 464 10.14 5.44 -24.39
C LYS A 464 11.17 4.31 -24.45
N SER A 465 12.27 4.39 -23.68
CA SER A 465 13.39 3.46 -23.73
C SER A 465 13.67 2.80 -22.39
N SER A 466 13.53 1.50 -22.36
CA SER A 466 13.90 0.64 -21.22
C SER A 466 15.40 0.77 -20.86
N GLU A 467 16.27 0.95 -21.88
CA GLU A 467 17.71 1.13 -21.67
C GLU A 467 18.02 2.46 -20.97
N LYS A 468 17.34 3.55 -21.35
CA LYS A 468 17.51 4.85 -20.71
C LYS A 468 16.96 4.84 -19.28
N ALA A 469 15.82 4.19 -19.05
CA ALA A 469 15.28 4.00 -17.71
C ALA A 469 16.27 3.22 -16.82
N LYS A 470 16.83 2.13 -17.34
CA LYS A 470 17.88 1.39 -16.63
C LYS A 470 19.09 2.26 -16.31
N ALA A 471 19.58 3.00 -17.28
CA ALA A 471 20.75 3.86 -17.10
C ALA A 471 20.51 4.97 -16.06
N PHE A 472 19.31 5.53 -16.01
CA PHE A 472 18.90 6.50 -15.01
C PHE A 472 18.89 5.88 -13.61
N ILE A 473 18.26 4.70 -13.44
CA ILE A 473 18.23 3.98 -12.18
C ILE A 473 19.66 3.62 -11.74
N ASP A 474 20.46 2.99 -12.59
CA ASP A 474 21.85 2.60 -12.27
C ASP A 474 22.72 3.80 -11.89
N LYS A 475 22.48 4.98 -12.47
CA LYS A 475 23.21 6.21 -12.19
C LYS A 475 23.03 6.66 -10.75
N TYR A 476 21.79 6.57 -10.23
CA TYR A 476 21.41 7.14 -8.94
C TYR A 476 21.20 6.11 -7.83
N THR A 477 21.27 4.81 -8.08
CA THR A 477 21.09 3.77 -7.03
C THR A 477 22.42 3.33 -6.39
N LYS A 478 23.35 4.25 -6.22
CA LYS A 478 24.63 3.98 -5.57
C LYS A 478 24.45 3.89 -4.05
N TRP A 479 24.94 2.82 -3.46
CA TRP A 479 24.96 2.65 -2.01
C TRP A 479 26.27 3.22 -1.45
N GLY A 480 26.26 4.54 -1.20
CA GLY A 480 27.45 5.31 -0.80
C GLY A 480 27.78 5.23 0.69
N LYS A 481 28.80 5.99 1.10
CA LYS A 481 29.29 6.06 2.50
C LYS A 481 28.18 6.53 3.45
N GLU A 482 27.44 7.58 3.07
CA GLU A 482 26.38 8.13 3.91
C GLU A 482 25.20 7.16 4.03
N SER A 483 24.78 6.52 2.93
CA SER A 483 23.75 5.47 2.96
C SER A 483 24.12 4.31 3.89
N GLN A 484 25.39 3.87 3.86
CA GLN A 484 25.91 2.83 4.75
C GLN A 484 25.88 3.25 6.22
N TYR A 485 26.26 4.50 6.51
CA TYR A 485 26.24 5.04 7.88
C TYR A 485 24.80 5.17 8.40
N ILE A 486 23.90 5.70 7.60
CA ILE A 486 22.47 5.81 7.91
C ILE A 486 21.89 4.42 8.20
N ALA A 487 22.15 3.45 7.33
CA ALA A 487 21.68 2.07 7.52
C ALA A 487 22.21 1.46 8.82
N LYS A 488 23.48 1.69 9.16
CA LYS A 488 24.07 1.27 10.43
C LYS A 488 23.32 1.88 11.61
N VAL A 489 23.08 3.18 11.61
CA VAL A 489 22.32 3.86 12.69
C VAL A 489 20.90 3.34 12.79
N GLN A 490 20.21 3.17 11.66
CA GLN A 490 18.86 2.60 11.62
C GLN A 490 18.80 1.20 12.23
N ASN A 491 19.79 0.35 11.94
CA ASN A 491 19.90 -1.00 12.51
C ASN A 491 20.18 -0.99 14.02
N GLU A 492 21.06 -0.07 14.48
CA GLU A 492 21.34 0.11 15.91
C GLU A 492 20.11 0.61 16.70
N LEU A 493 19.26 1.43 16.09
CA LEU A 493 18.02 1.88 16.69
C LEU A 493 16.96 0.78 16.79
N GLY A 494 17.13 -0.31 16.06
CA GLY A 494 16.25 -1.47 16.08
C GLY A 494 14.90 -1.22 15.39
N VAL A 495 13.97 -2.13 15.68
CA VAL A 495 12.62 -2.12 15.12
C VAL A 495 11.79 -1.01 15.76
N LYS A 496 10.93 -0.36 14.96
CA LYS A 496 9.93 0.58 15.49
C LYS A 496 9.00 -0.11 16.50
N ASN A 497 8.63 0.62 17.54
CA ASN A 497 7.42 0.26 18.29
C ASN A 497 6.23 0.70 17.44
N TYR A 498 5.33 -0.22 17.20
CA TYR A 498 4.12 0.08 16.45
C TYR A 498 3.10 0.79 17.34
N ILE A 499 2.45 1.82 16.78
CA ILE A 499 1.17 2.29 17.29
C ILE A 499 0.11 1.51 16.52
N TRP A 500 -0.70 0.78 17.25
CA TRP A 500 -1.72 -0.09 16.71
C TRP A 500 -3.07 0.58 16.76
N ILE A 501 -3.90 0.26 15.78
CA ILE A 501 -5.33 0.50 15.90
C ILE A 501 -5.83 -0.55 16.90
N GLU A 502 -6.19 -0.11 18.08
CA GLU A 502 -6.87 -0.97 19.05
C GLU A 502 -8.34 -1.07 18.63
N ASP A 503 -8.86 -2.30 18.54
CA ASP A 503 -10.29 -2.52 18.42
C ASP A 503 -10.96 -2.00 19.69
N ASN A 504 -11.64 -0.87 19.57
CA ASN A 504 -12.42 -0.28 20.65
C ASN A 504 -13.89 -0.73 20.61
N PHE A 505 -14.18 -1.93 20.09
CA PHE A 505 -15.51 -2.50 19.96
C PHE A 505 -15.76 -3.63 20.96
#